data_6a88cdf9148c57a76fea885ecc9a119e
#
_entry.id   6a88cdf9148c57a76fea885ecc9a119e
#
_cell.length_a   1.000
_cell.length_b   1.000
_cell.length_c   1.000
_cell.angle_alpha   90.00
_cell.angle_beta   90.00
_cell.angle_gamma   90.00
#
_symmetry.space_group_name_H-M   'P 1'
#
loop_
_entity.id
_entity.type
_entity.pdbx_description
1 polymer ?
#
loop_
_entity_poly.entity_id
_entity_poly.type
_entity_poly.pdbx_seq_one_letter_code
_entity_poly.pdbx_strand_id
1 'polypeptide(L)'
;MDHRPVPAPPLWASSAAKAVRLTAWVRGTVQGVGFRWWTRSRGLELGLVGTASNLRDGRVEVVAEGPRPACDQLLAWLEEEPSTKNRPGAVLGVTHRWSAPSGALKGFRER
;
A
#
# COMPACT_ATOMS: atom_id res chain seq x y z
N MET A 1 -15.96 29.59 6.07
CA MET A 1 -16.17 28.22 6.50
C MET A 1 -15.90 27.26 5.35
N ASP A 2 -15.07 26.28 5.57
CA ASP A 2 -14.70 25.34 4.53
C ASP A 2 -15.79 24.25 4.40
N HIS A 3 -16.40 24.16 3.21
CA HIS A 3 -17.47 23.19 2.95
C HIS A 3 -16.97 21.96 2.17
N ARG A 4 -15.66 21.81 2.02
CA ARG A 4 -15.14 20.62 1.36
C ARG A 4 -15.50 19.38 2.17
N PRO A 5 -15.97 18.31 1.50
CA PRO A 5 -16.30 17.09 2.22
C PRO A 5 -15.05 16.51 2.88
N VAL A 6 -15.19 16.07 4.11
CA VAL A 6 -14.15 15.30 4.78
C VAL A 6 -14.11 13.94 4.11
N PRO A 7 -12.93 13.45 3.70
CA PRO A 7 -12.84 12.10 3.14
C PRO A 7 -13.42 11.09 4.11
N ALA A 8 -14.22 10.16 3.59
CA ALA A 8 -14.75 9.08 4.41
C ALA A 8 -13.60 8.28 5.00
N PRO A 9 -13.69 7.86 6.26
CA PRO A 9 -12.67 6.97 6.81
C PRO A 9 -12.67 5.64 6.06
N PRO A 10 -11.54 4.90 6.06
CA PRO A 10 -11.51 3.56 5.49
C PRO A 10 -12.59 2.68 6.13
N LEU A 11 -13.12 1.73 5.38
CA LEU A 11 -14.16 0.83 5.89
C LEU A 11 -13.73 0.11 7.17
N TRP A 12 -12.45 -0.26 7.27
CA TRP A 12 -11.93 -0.93 8.45
C TRP A 12 -11.87 -0.02 9.70
N ALA A 13 -11.89 1.31 9.54
CA ALA A 13 -11.79 2.25 10.68
C ALA A 13 -12.96 2.13 11.64
N SER A 14 -14.12 1.68 11.17
CA SER A 14 -15.30 1.42 11.99
C SER A 14 -15.46 -0.07 12.33
N SER A 15 -14.53 -0.91 11.91
CA SER A 15 -14.54 -2.35 12.14
C SER A 15 -13.92 -2.69 13.50
N ALA A 16 -14.38 -3.78 14.11
CA ALA A 16 -13.73 -4.36 15.27
C ALA A 16 -12.42 -5.08 14.92
N ALA A 17 -12.11 -5.23 13.63
CA ALA A 17 -10.88 -5.86 13.19
C ALA A 17 -9.67 -5.04 13.62
N LYS A 18 -8.66 -5.71 14.19
CA LYS A 18 -7.43 -5.06 14.61
C LYS A 18 -6.62 -4.60 13.42
N ALA A 19 -6.26 -3.32 13.40
CA ALA A 19 -5.38 -2.77 12.38
C ALA A 19 -3.92 -3.17 12.64
N VAL A 20 -3.18 -3.34 11.54
CA VAL A 20 -1.75 -3.61 11.54
C VAL A 20 -1.06 -2.67 10.56
N ARG A 21 0.28 -2.59 10.62
CA ARG A 21 1.09 -1.94 9.60
C ARG A 21 1.90 -3.00 8.86
N LEU A 22 1.79 -2.97 7.54
CA LEU A 22 2.69 -3.67 6.62
C LEU A 22 3.71 -2.67 6.11
N THR A 23 4.99 -3.02 6.18
CA THR A 23 6.04 -2.32 5.45
C THR A 23 6.68 -3.31 4.50
N ALA A 24 6.65 -3.02 3.20
CA ALA A 24 7.20 -3.89 2.16
C ALA A 24 8.21 -3.12 1.32
N TRP A 25 9.32 -3.78 0.99
CA TRP A 25 10.33 -3.24 0.09
C TRP A 25 10.35 -4.08 -1.16
N VAL A 26 10.07 -3.44 -2.29
CA VAL A 26 9.94 -4.11 -3.58
C VAL A 26 11.15 -3.75 -4.43
N ARG A 27 11.86 -4.77 -4.91
CA ARG A 27 12.99 -4.60 -5.82
C ARG A 27 12.66 -5.14 -7.19
N GLY A 28 13.27 -4.55 -8.21
CA GLY A 28 13.08 -4.92 -9.60
C GLY A 28 13.01 -3.67 -10.48
N THR A 29 12.34 -3.78 -11.62
CA THR A 29 12.05 -2.65 -12.50
C THR A 29 10.71 -2.05 -12.03
N VAL A 30 10.78 -1.21 -10.99
CA VAL A 30 9.59 -0.71 -10.28
C VAL A 30 9.53 0.81 -10.19
N GLN A 31 10.61 1.52 -10.54
CA GLN A 31 10.58 2.99 -10.58
C GLN A 31 10.41 3.47 -12.03
N GLY A 32 9.66 4.57 -12.20
CA GLY A 32 9.45 5.18 -13.51
C GLY A 32 8.51 4.42 -14.44
N VAL A 33 7.74 3.45 -13.92
CA VAL A 33 6.86 2.58 -14.72
C VAL A 33 5.40 2.64 -14.28
N GLY A 34 5.06 3.51 -13.31
CA GLY A 34 3.70 3.61 -12.78
C GLY A 34 3.42 2.66 -11.61
N PHE A 35 4.44 2.05 -11.04
CA PHE A 35 4.29 1.08 -9.95
C PHE A 35 3.71 1.71 -8.68
N ARG A 36 4.14 2.91 -8.30
CA ARG A 36 3.60 3.61 -7.12
C ARG A 36 2.13 3.95 -7.30
N TRP A 37 1.73 4.37 -8.49
CA TRP A 37 0.33 4.65 -8.80
C TRP A 37 -0.51 3.37 -8.71
N TRP A 38 0.00 2.28 -9.26
CA TRP A 38 -0.67 0.97 -9.19
C TRP A 38 -0.85 0.53 -7.73
N THR A 39 0.20 0.65 -6.92
CA THR A 39 0.16 0.30 -5.49
C THR A 39 -0.86 1.15 -4.74
N ARG A 40 -0.86 2.46 -4.99
CA ARG A 40 -1.84 3.37 -4.42
C ARG A 40 -3.27 2.94 -4.77
N SER A 41 -3.51 2.63 -6.04
CA SER A 41 -4.84 2.21 -6.51
C SER A 41 -5.27 0.90 -5.85
N ARG A 42 -4.37 -0.04 -5.68
CA ARG A 42 -4.68 -1.31 -5.00
C ARG A 42 -4.94 -1.09 -3.51
N GLY A 43 -4.15 -0.25 -2.86
CA GLY A 43 -4.36 0.09 -1.46
C GLY A 43 -5.71 0.75 -1.23
N LEU A 44 -6.09 1.72 -2.07
CA LEU A 44 -7.39 2.38 -1.99
C LEU A 44 -8.55 1.41 -2.24
N GLU A 45 -8.41 0.49 -3.20
CA GLU A 45 -9.39 -0.56 -3.46
C GLU A 45 -9.65 -1.42 -2.24
N LEU A 46 -8.62 -1.67 -1.43
CA LEU A 46 -8.71 -2.46 -0.21
C LEU A 46 -9.13 -1.65 1.01
N GLY A 47 -9.34 -0.34 0.85
CA GLY A 47 -9.69 0.53 1.97
C GLY A 47 -8.51 0.84 2.90
N LEU A 48 -7.27 0.62 2.45
CA LEU A 48 -6.08 0.87 3.24
C LEU A 48 -5.66 2.34 3.16
N VAL A 49 -4.94 2.78 4.19
CA VAL A 49 -4.17 4.02 4.16
C VAL A 49 -2.69 3.66 4.03
N GLY A 50 -1.89 4.53 3.43
CA GLY A 50 -0.48 4.20 3.27
C GLY A 50 0.28 5.15 2.38
N THR A 51 1.49 4.69 2.01
CA THR A 51 2.40 5.40 1.11
C THR A 51 3.14 4.42 0.22
N ALA A 52 3.48 4.88 -0.98
CA ALA A 52 4.40 4.19 -1.88
C ALA A 52 5.50 5.16 -2.26
N SER A 53 6.73 4.86 -1.91
CA SER A 53 7.86 5.80 -2.01
C SER A 53 9.00 5.19 -2.81
N ASN A 54 9.55 5.95 -3.75
CA ASN A 54 10.79 5.56 -4.40
C ASN A 54 11.96 5.73 -3.44
N LEU A 55 12.78 4.71 -3.29
CA LEU A 55 14.03 4.78 -2.54
C LEU A 55 15.20 5.06 -3.48
N ARG A 56 16.30 5.57 -2.92
CA ARG A 56 17.49 5.91 -3.70
C ARG A 56 18.14 4.71 -4.38
N ASP A 57 17.99 3.52 -3.78
CA ASP A 57 18.58 2.29 -4.30
C ASP A 57 17.74 1.62 -5.39
N GLY A 58 16.67 2.25 -5.83
CA GLY A 58 15.80 1.73 -6.90
C GLY A 58 14.60 0.94 -6.40
N ARG A 59 14.53 0.61 -5.12
CA ARG A 59 13.37 -0.07 -4.56
C ARG A 59 12.19 0.89 -4.39
N VAL A 60 11.00 0.31 -4.27
CA VAL A 60 9.81 1.03 -3.80
C VAL A 60 9.48 0.52 -2.41
N GLU A 61 9.32 1.45 -1.46
CA GLU A 61 8.85 1.13 -0.12
C GLU A 61 7.35 1.36 -0.06
N VAL A 62 6.62 0.33 0.36
CA VAL A 62 5.17 0.39 0.54
C VAL A 62 4.88 0.30 2.03
N VAL A 63 4.16 1.29 2.56
CA VAL A 63 3.65 1.26 3.92
C VAL A 63 2.13 1.26 3.82
N ALA A 64 1.47 0.29 4.45
CA ALA A 64 0.02 0.18 4.43
C ALA A 64 -0.49 -0.14 5.83
N GLU A 65 -1.57 0.52 6.22
CA GLU A 65 -2.22 0.29 7.52
C GLU A 65 -3.68 -0.03 7.31
N GLY A 66 -4.15 -1.04 8.02
CA GLY A 66 -5.52 -1.49 7.99
C GLY A 66 -5.65 -2.90 8.55
N PRO A 67 -6.81 -3.54 8.34
CA PRO A 67 -7.02 -4.91 8.80
C PRO A 67 -5.99 -5.86 8.20
N ARG A 68 -5.53 -6.82 8.98
CA ARG A 68 -4.54 -7.82 8.53
C ARG A 68 -4.93 -8.48 7.21
N PRO A 69 -6.19 -8.94 7.01
CA PRO A 69 -6.56 -9.56 5.73
C PRO A 69 -6.38 -8.64 4.52
N ALA A 70 -6.68 -7.35 4.67
CA ALA A 70 -6.49 -6.38 3.58
C ALA A 70 -5.00 -6.15 3.29
N CYS A 71 -4.18 -6.04 4.33
CA CYS A 71 -2.73 -5.91 4.17
C CYS A 71 -2.12 -7.16 3.57
N ASP A 72 -2.58 -8.35 3.98
CA ASP A 72 -2.16 -9.62 3.38
C ASP A 72 -2.48 -9.67 1.88
N GLN A 73 -3.64 -9.17 1.49
CA GLN A 73 -4.03 -9.15 0.08
C GLN A 73 -3.13 -8.19 -0.73
N LEU A 74 -2.82 -7.03 -0.19
CA LEU A 74 -1.90 -6.12 -0.87
C LEU A 74 -0.52 -6.75 -1.04
N LEU A 75 0.00 -7.37 0.02
CA LEU A 75 1.29 -8.07 -0.03
C LEU A 75 1.27 -9.18 -1.09
N ALA A 76 0.21 -9.98 -1.14
CA ALA A 76 0.06 -11.03 -2.13
C ALA A 76 0.10 -10.47 -3.56
N TRP A 77 -0.58 -9.35 -3.82
CA TRP A 77 -0.56 -8.72 -5.14
C TRP A 77 0.82 -8.13 -5.49
N LEU A 78 1.57 -7.66 -4.49
CA LEU A 78 2.95 -7.19 -4.71
C LEU A 78 3.88 -8.35 -5.07
N GLU A 79 3.65 -9.53 -4.50
CA GLU A 79 4.52 -10.70 -4.63
C GLU A 79 4.18 -11.60 -5.81
N GLU A 80 2.93 -11.60 -6.29
CA GLU A 80 2.53 -12.58 -7.31
C GLU A 80 3.31 -12.41 -8.63
N GLU A 81 3.64 -13.55 -9.23
CA GLU A 81 4.35 -13.60 -10.50
C GLU A 81 3.82 -14.79 -11.32
N PRO A 82 3.16 -14.55 -12.47
CA PRO A 82 2.83 -13.22 -13.00
C PRO A 82 1.69 -12.54 -12.23
N SER A 83 1.59 -11.22 -12.38
CA SER A 83 0.53 -10.44 -11.75
C SER A 83 -0.84 -10.74 -12.35
N THR A 84 -1.84 -10.90 -11.49
CA THR A 84 -3.25 -11.01 -11.91
C THR A 84 -3.97 -9.65 -11.91
N LYS A 85 -3.27 -8.58 -11.56
CA LYS A 85 -3.83 -7.23 -11.43
C LYS A 85 -3.15 -6.21 -12.34
N ASN A 86 -2.53 -6.66 -13.42
CA ASN A 86 -1.83 -5.78 -14.39
C ASN A 86 -0.77 -4.88 -13.73
N ARG A 87 0.00 -5.44 -12.80
CA ARG A 87 1.07 -4.70 -12.13
C ARG A 87 2.14 -4.30 -13.14
N PRO A 88 2.47 -2.99 -13.25
CA PRO A 88 3.49 -2.54 -14.18
C PRO A 88 4.89 -2.88 -13.68
N GLY A 89 5.84 -2.97 -14.62
CA GLY A 89 7.23 -3.27 -14.31
C GLY A 89 7.47 -4.75 -14.06
N ALA A 90 8.59 -5.05 -13.42
CA ALA A 90 8.97 -6.41 -13.08
C ALA A 90 9.44 -6.46 -11.63
N VAL A 91 8.84 -7.32 -10.83
CA VAL A 91 9.21 -7.53 -9.43
C VAL A 91 10.16 -8.72 -9.35
N LEU A 92 11.35 -8.49 -8.81
CA LEU A 92 12.37 -9.53 -8.59
C LEU A 92 12.30 -10.08 -7.17
N GLY A 93 11.80 -9.31 -6.23
CA GLY A 93 11.66 -9.78 -4.86
C GLY A 93 10.97 -8.75 -3.97
N VAL A 94 10.36 -9.24 -2.91
CA VAL A 94 9.70 -8.42 -1.90
C VAL A 94 10.14 -8.90 -0.54
N THR A 95 10.60 -7.98 0.31
CA THR A 95 10.80 -8.24 1.73
C THR A 95 9.79 -7.43 2.51
N HIS A 96 9.36 -7.90 3.67
CA HIS A 96 8.33 -7.20 4.42
C HIS A 96 8.47 -7.39 5.92
N ARG A 97 7.78 -6.53 6.64
CA ARG A 97 7.72 -6.53 8.10
C ARG A 97 6.33 -6.12 8.56
N TRP A 98 5.86 -6.72 9.64
CA TRP A 98 4.62 -6.35 10.31
C TRP A 98 4.93 -5.56 11.59
N SER A 99 4.09 -4.57 11.87
CA SER A 99 4.20 -3.76 13.09
C SER A 99 2.85 -3.18 13.46
N ALA A 100 2.79 -2.51 14.61
CA ALA A 100 1.59 -1.79 15.01
C ALA A 100 1.36 -0.58 14.10
N PRO A 101 0.10 -0.22 13.83
CA PRO A 101 -0.20 0.96 13.03
C PRO A 101 0.16 2.23 13.78
N SER A 102 0.57 3.27 13.03
CA SER A 102 0.82 4.59 13.62
C SER A 102 -0.48 5.34 13.94
N GLY A 103 -1.53 5.05 13.17
CA GLY A 103 -2.77 5.80 13.23
C GLY A 103 -2.69 7.21 12.62
N ALA A 104 -1.53 7.57 12.06
CA ALA A 104 -1.27 8.94 11.57
C ALA A 104 -1.45 9.09 10.06
N LEU A 105 -1.53 7.99 9.31
CA LEU A 105 -1.64 8.03 7.86
C LEU A 105 -3.06 8.36 7.43
N LYS A 106 -3.16 9.19 6.38
CA LYS A 106 -4.44 9.57 5.77
C LYS A 106 -4.36 9.34 4.27
N GLY A 107 -5.34 8.62 3.72
CA GLY A 107 -5.35 8.28 2.31
C GLY A 107 -4.19 7.37 1.93
N PHE A 108 -3.95 7.22 0.64
CA PHE A 108 -2.81 6.48 0.13
C PHE A 108 -2.05 7.39 -0.83
N ARG A 109 -0.78 7.63 -0.57
CA ARG A 109 0.01 8.65 -1.27
C ARG A 109 1.23 8.04 -1.96
N GLU A 110 1.54 8.59 -3.13
CA GLU A 110 2.83 8.37 -3.78
C GLU A 110 3.85 9.37 -3.21
N ARG A 111 5.03 8.90 -2.94
CA ARG A 111 6.10 9.72 -2.37
C ARG A 111 7.43 9.52 -3.10
#